data_33ef46e0aa5bf3b2521faefd2b98112f
#
_entry.id   33ef46e0aa5bf3b2521faefd2b98112f
#
_cell.length_a   1.000
_cell.length_b   1.000
_cell.length_c   1.000
_cell.angle_alpha   90.00
_cell.angle_beta   90.00
_cell.angle_gamma   90.00
#
_symmetry.space_group_name_H-M   'P 1'
#
loop_
_entity.id
_entity.type
_entity.pdbx_description
1 polymer ?
#
loop_
_entity_poly.entity_id
_entity_poly.type
_entity_poly.pdbx_seq_one_letter_code
_entity_poly.pdbx_strand_id
1 'polypeptide(L)'
;MRVTRNVRIMAGAPLAAAALIALGAGDASAAIPVNKPMSGKATYYNDAGFGACGTQINAGNQMLVAVSHAWWTTANPNNDPLCKGISVKVTYQGKTITVPVRDKCPSCANTHLDLSQPAFARLAPLGQGVINGLTWQFVKTGFAGETVPISEPIVGSTIG
;
A
#
# COMPACT_ATOMS: atom_id res chain seq x y z
N MET A 1 -55.15 -63.34 40.09
CA MET A 1 -54.98 -61.87 39.97
C MET A 1 -53.49 -61.57 39.84
N ARG A 2 -53.05 -61.19 38.66
CA ARG A 2 -51.63 -60.83 38.39
C ARG A 2 -51.58 -59.32 38.21
N VAL A 3 -50.81 -58.66 39.09
CA VAL A 3 -50.53 -57.24 39.01
C VAL A 3 -49.21 -57.05 38.25
N THR A 4 -49.34 -56.48 37.05
CA THR A 4 -48.17 -56.10 36.25
C THR A 4 -47.71 -54.71 36.62
N ARG A 5 -46.50 -54.56 37.16
CA ARG A 5 -45.85 -53.30 37.41
C ARG A 5 -45.17 -52.81 36.13
N ASN A 6 -45.68 -51.71 35.59
CA ASN A 6 -45.01 -51.00 34.53
C ASN A 6 -43.87 -50.12 35.10
N VAL A 7 -42.65 -50.47 34.73
CA VAL A 7 -41.48 -49.65 34.99
C VAL A 7 -41.35 -48.66 33.85
N ARG A 8 -41.51 -47.36 34.14
CA ARG A 8 -41.21 -46.29 33.22
C ARG A 8 -39.73 -45.91 33.34
N ILE A 9 -38.97 -46.21 32.31
CA ILE A 9 -37.59 -45.76 32.13
C ILE A 9 -37.64 -44.33 31.64
N MET A 10 -37.20 -43.38 32.46
CA MET A 10 -36.96 -42.00 32.05
C MET A 10 -35.60 -41.93 31.32
N ALA A 11 -35.67 -41.74 30.00
CA ALA A 11 -34.51 -41.42 29.24
C ALA A 11 -34.11 -39.98 29.46
N GLY A 12 -33.00 -39.76 30.14
CA GLY A 12 -32.36 -38.44 30.28
C GLY A 12 -31.74 -38.05 28.96
N ALA A 13 -32.16 -36.93 28.39
CA ALA A 13 -31.53 -36.33 27.24
C ALA A 13 -30.24 -35.58 27.69
N PRO A 14 -29.10 -35.78 26.99
CA PRO A 14 -27.93 -34.96 27.25
C PRO A 14 -28.13 -33.57 26.65
N LEU A 15 -27.99 -32.53 27.46
CA LEU A 15 -27.85 -31.15 26.99
C LEU A 15 -26.48 -31.05 26.26
N ALA A 16 -26.54 -30.99 24.96
CA ALA A 16 -25.40 -30.56 24.18
C ALA A 16 -25.26 -29.04 24.33
N ALA A 17 -24.29 -28.60 25.12
CA ALA A 17 -23.86 -27.22 25.15
C ALA A 17 -23.16 -26.89 23.83
N ALA A 18 -23.86 -26.21 22.92
CA ALA A 18 -23.27 -25.63 21.73
C ALA A 18 -22.39 -24.44 22.14
N ALA A 19 -21.09 -24.64 22.20
CA ALA A 19 -20.14 -23.54 22.32
C ALA A 19 -20.16 -22.73 21.01
N LEU A 20 -20.80 -21.57 21.04
CA LEU A 20 -20.67 -20.55 19.99
C LEU A 20 -19.24 -20.02 20.05
N ILE A 21 -18.38 -20.52 19.17
CA ILE A 21 -17.10 -19.90 18.87
C ILE A 21 -17.46 -18.64 18.06
N ALA A 22 -17.47 -17.49 18.70
CA ALA A 22 -17.45 -16.20 18.04
C ALA A 22 -16.11 -16.11 17.30
N LEU A 23 -16.11 -16.45 16.03
CA LEU A 23 -15.04 -16.06 15.12
C LEU A 23 -15.09 -14.54 15.07
N GLY A 24 -14.21 -13.90 15.84
CA GLY A 24 -13.95 -12.49 15.70
C GLY A 24 -13.55 -12.24 14.27
N ALA A 25 -14.40 -11.56 13.50
CA ALA A 25 -14.01 -10.95 12.26
C ALA A 25 -12.97 -9.89 12.63
N GLY A 26 -11.70 -10.29 12.70
CA GLY A 26 -10.61 -9.35 12.69
C GLY A 26 -10.74 -8.58 11.39
N ASP A 27 -10.86 -7.25 11.48
CA ASP A 27 -10.75 -6.36 10.34
C ASP A 27 -9.45 -6.71 9.62
N ALA A 28 -9.57 -7.46 8.53
CA ALA A 28 -8.48 -7.70 7.62
C ALA A 28 -8.25 -6.38 6.88
N SER A 29 -7.51 -5.48 7.53
CA SER A 29 -6.91 -4.33 6.85
C SER A 29 -6.15 -4.89 5.66
N ALA A 30 -6.59 -4.58 4.44
CA ALA A 30 -5.97 -5.09 3.23
C ALA A 30 -4.49 -4.72 3.26
N ALA A 31 -3.61 -5.72 3.39
CA ALA A 31 -2.18 -5.48 3.43
C ALA A 31 -1.74 -4.83 2.11
N ILE A 32 -0.90 -3.78 2.18
CA ILE A 32 -0.34 -3.13 1.00
C ILE A 32 0.39 -4.21 0.18
N PRO A 33 0.05 -4.41 -1.11
CA PRO A 33 0.64 -5.46 -1.93
C PRO A 33 2.06 -5.07 -2.39
N VAL A 34 3.02 -5.10 -1.47
CA VAL A 34 4.42 -4.76 -1.73
C VAL A 34 5.02 -5.75 -2.73
N ASN A 35 5.80 -5.23 -3.70
CA ASN A 35 6.45 -5.99 -4.77
C ASN A 35 5.47 -6.74 -5.70
N LYS A 36 4.23 -6.29 -5.80
CA LYS A 36 3.26 -6.82 -6.75
C LYS A 36 3.03 -5.81 -7.87
N PRO A 37 3.48 -6.10 -9.10
CA PRO A 37 3.28 -5.22 -10.24
C PRO A 37 1.81 -5.06 -10.61
N MET A 38 1.42 -3.85 -10.92
CA MET A 38 0.10 -3.46 -11.40
C MET A 38 0.24 -2.61 -12.65
N SER A 39 -0.69 -2.76 -13.59
CA SER A 39 -0.78 -1.87 -14.75
C SER A 39 -1.73 -0.73 -14.45
N GLY A 40 -1.43 0.48 -14.95
CA GLY A 40 -2.26 1.63 -14.66
C GLY A 40 -1.93 2.83 -15.52
N LYS A 41 -2.36 3.97 -15.02
CA LYS A 41 -2.09 5.30 -15.60
C LYS A 41 -1.55 6.26 -14.55
N ALA A 42 -0.96 7.35 -15.01
CA ALA A 42 -0.60 8.45 -14.12
C ALA A 42 -1.02 9.79 -14.70
N THR A 43 -1.41 10.68 -13.81
CA THR A 43 -1.53 12.12 -13.99
C THR A 43 -0.49 12.83 -13.14
N TYR A 44 -0.48 14.15 -13.13
CA TYR A 44 0.36 14.90 -12.19
C TYR A 44 -0.37 16.12 -11.62
N TYR A 45 0.14 16.56 -10.47
CA TYR A 45 -0.30 17.77 -9.79
C TYR A 45 0.92 18.56 -9.28
N ASN A 46 0.71 19.80 -8.88
CA ASN A 46 1.77 20.71 -8.45
C ASN A 46 1.40 21.54 -7.20
N ASP A 47 0.38 21.11 -6.47
CA ASP A 47 -0.08 21.80 -5.26
C ASP A 47 0.96 21.74 -4.14
N ALA A 48 0.93 22.76 -3.28
CA ALA A 48 1.70 22.83 -2.06
C ALA A 48 0.75 22.89 -0.85
N GLY A 49 1.12 22.23 0.24
CA GLY A 49 0.32 22.17 1.45
C GLY A 49 0.62 20.96 2.31
N PHE A 50 -0.32 20.55 3.15
CA PHE A 50 -0.20 19.32 3.90
C PHE A 50 -0.69 18.14 3.09
N GLY A 51 0.18 17.14 2.88
CA GLY A 51 -0.21 15.87 2.30
C GLY A 51 -0.95 14.98 3.31
N ALA A 52 -1.53 13.90 2.82
CA ALA A 52 -2.30 12.97 3.67
C ALA A 52 -1.47 12.31 4.78
N CYS A 53 -0.14 12.27 4.64
CA CYS A 53 0.77 11.80 5.70
C CYS A 53 1.03 12.84 6.80
N GLY A 54 0.37 14.00 6.78
CA GLY A 54 0.49 15.02 7.81
C GLY A 54 1.79 15.85 7.77
N THR A 55 2.53 15.77 6.69
CA THR A 55 3.73 16.57 6.44
C THR A 55 3.50 17.59 5.34
N GLN A 56 4.18 18.73 5.41
CA GLN A 56 4.15 19.70 4.31
C GLN A 56 4.84 19.09 3.09
N ILE A 57 4.19 19.23 1.95
CA ILE A 57 4.67 18.82 0.64
C ILE A 57 4.54 19.96 -0.37
N ASN A 58 5.33 19.89 -1.42
CA ASN A 58 5.20 20.72 -2.58
C ASN A 58 5.37 19.85 -3.84
N ALA A 59 4.24 19.47 -4.42
CA ALA A 59 4.23 18.61 -5.60
C ALA A 59 4.77 19.31 -6.87
N GLY A 60 4.95 20.62 -6.83
CA GLY A 60 5.58 21.36 -7.92
C GLY A 60 7.10 21.20 -8.00
N ASN A 61 7.76 20.82 -6.89
CA ASN A 61 9.23 20.75 -6.83
C ASN A 61 9.80 19.52 -6.11
N GLN A 62 8.98 18.72 -5.43
CA GLN A 62 9.40 17.50 -4.72
C GLN A 62 9.02 16.26 -5.49
N MET A 63 9.81 15.20 -5.37
CA MET A 63 9.53 13.88 -5.92
C MET A 63 8.63 13.11 -4.95
N LEU A 64 7.35 12.94 -5.27
CA LEU A 64 6.37 12.23 -4.45
C LEU A 64 5.18 11.74 -5.29
N VAL A 65 4.30 10.95 -4.68
CA VAL A 65 3.08 10.45 -5.30
C VAL A 65 1.90 10.48 -4.34
N ALA A 66 0.74 10.82 -4.87
CA ALA A 66 -0.56 10.56 -4.28
C ALA A 66 -1.12 9.25 -4.87
N VAL A 67 -1.50 8.32 -3.99
CA VAL A 67 -2.12 7.06 -4.40
C VAL A 67 -3.61 7.06 -4.11
N SER A 68 -4.37 6.21 -4.83
CA SER A 68 -5.82 6.09 -4.68
C SER A 68 -6.22 5.94 -3.21
N HIS A 69 -7.33 6.58 -2.85
CA HIS A 69 -7.96 6.46 -1.54
C HIS A 69 -8.22 5.01 -1.12
N ALA A 70 -8.43 4.11 -2.09
CA ALA A 70 -8.72 2.70 -1.84
C ALA A 70 -7.57 1.94 -1.14
N TRP A 71 -6.35 2.47 -1.18
CA TRP A 71 -5.19 1.86 -0.51
C TRP A 71 -5.02 2.32 0.94
N TRP A 72 -5.74 3.35 1.36
CA TRP A 72 -5.67 3.91 2.70
C TRP A 72 -6.62 3.16 3.63
N THR A 73 -6.11 2.66 4.74
CA THR A 73 -6.82 1.73 5.62
C THR A 73 -7.12 2.31 7.00
N THR A 74 -6.50 3.43 7.36
CA THR A 74 -6.72 4.05 8.68
C THR A 74 -7.60 5.29 8.59
N ALA A 75 -8.42 5.52 9.61
CA ALA A 75 -9.27 6.70 9.71
C ALA A 75 -8.44 7.99 9.76
N ASN A 76 -7.30 7.97 10.48
CA ASN A 76 -6.33 9.05 10.44
C ASN A 76 -5.21 8.69 9.47
N PRO A 77 -5.16 9.29 8.28
CA PRO A 77 -4.19 8.94 7.25
C PRO A 77 -2.73 9.17 7.69
N ASN A 78 -2.46 10.09 8.62
CA ASN A 78 -1.10 10.31 9.13
C ASN A 78 -0.49 9.06 9.78
N ASN A 79 -1.34 8.15 10.27
CA ASN A 79 -0.95 6.90 10.90
C ASN A 79 -0.97 5.71 9.94
N ASP A 80 -1.35 5.93 8.69
CA ASP A 80 -1.49 4.86 7.70
C ASP A 80 -0.13 4.19 7.40
N PRO A 81 -0.11 2.86 7.22
CA PRO A 81 1.09 2.15 6.79
C PRO A 81 1.73 2.71 5.52
N LEU A 82 0.95 3.31 4.61
CA LEU A 82 1.46 3.97 3.41
C LEU A 82 2.45 5.10 3.73
N CYS A 83 2.30 5.76 4.87
CA CYS A 83 3.20 6.82 5.34
C CYS A 83 4.46 6.30 6.04
N LYS A 84 4.61 4.98 6.21
CA LYS A 84 5.68 4.34 6.98
C LYS A 84 6.73 3.69 6.06
N GLY A 85 7.41 4.49 5.24
CA GLY A 85 8.47 4.01 4.36
C GLY A 85 7.97 3.22 3.15
N ILE A 86 6.76 3.52 2.67
CA ILE A 86 6.25 2.99 1.40
C ILE A 86 6.50 3.99 0.29
N SER A 87 7.02 3.49 -0.81
CA SER A 87 7.20 4.21 -2.07
C SER A 87 6.50 3.46 -3.20
N VAL A 88 6.38 4.11 -4.33
CA VAL A 88 5.91 3.51 -5.57
C VAL A 88 7.06 3.50 -6.57
N LYS A 89 7.38 2.32 -7.09
CA LYS A 89 8.27 2.15 -8.23
C LYS A 89 7.43 2.13 -9.49
N VAL A 90 7.69 3.06 -10.40
CA VAL A 90 6.92 3.26 -11.65
C VAL A 90 7.83 3.07 -12.84
N THR A 91 7.39 2.28 -13.81
CA THR A 91 8.10 2.07 -15.09
C THR A 91 7.17 2.45 -16.23
N TYR A 92 7.66 3.30 -17.12
CA TYR A 92 6.97 3.75 -18.33
C TYR A 92 7.95 3.91 -19.46
N GLN A 93 7.72 3.22 -20.59
CA GLN A 93 8.57 3.28 -21.80
C GLN A 93 10.08 3.17 -21.50
N GLY A 94 10.45 2.19 -20.68
CA GLY A 94 11.85 1.94 -20.32
C GLY A 94 12.43 2.85 -19.24
N LYS A 95 11.73 3.89 -18.83
CA LYS A 95 12.12 4.78 -17.73
C LYS A 95 11.53 4.29 -16.41
N THR A 96 12.31 4.30 -15.35
CA THR A 96 11.87 3.88 -14.02
C THR A 96 12.20 4.96 -12.98
N ILE A 97 11.24 5.25 -12.12
CA ILE A 97 11.41 6.10 -10.94
C ILE A 97 10.89 5.39 -9.69
N THR A 98 11.38 5.79 -8.54
CA THR A 98 10.83 5.39 -7.24
C THR A 98 10.56 6.66 -6.44
N VAL A 99 9.32 6.83 -5.99
CA VAL A 99 8.87 8.04 -5.29
C VAL A 99 8.08 7.69 -4.05
N PRO A 100 8.28 8.40 -2.92
CA PRO A 100 7.58 8.12 -1.68
C PRO A 100 6.08 8.45 -1.79
N VAL A 101 5.25 7.63 -1.15
CA VAL A 101 3.84 7.95 -0.93
C VAL A 101 3.77 9.03 0.15
N ARG A 102 3.17 10.16 -0.17
CA ARG A 102 3.04 11.31 0.73
C ARG A 102 1.62 11.86 0.76
N ASP A 103 0.79 11.46 -0.20
CA ASP A 103 -0.52 12.05 -0.35
C ASP A 103 -1.56 11.04 -0.84
N LYS A 104 -2.82 11.42 -0.72
CA LYS A 104 -3.99 10.64 -1.09
C LYS A 104 -4.72 11.31 -2.27
N CYS A 105 -5.04 10.50 -3.28
CA CYS A 105 -5.88 10.93 -4.39
C CYS A 105 -7.32 10.41 -4.17
N PRO A 106 -8.27 11.27 -3.77
CA PRO A 106 -9.66 10.84 -3.49
C PRO A 106 -10.41 10.36 -4.73
N SER A 107 -10.09 10.92 -5.91
CA SER A 107 -10.78 10.64 -7.18
C SER A 107 -10.09 9.58 -8.04
N CYS A 108 -8.91 9.09 -7.64
CA CYS A 108 -8.15 8.12 -8.40
C CYS A 108 -8.73 6.70 -8.26
N ALA A 109 -8.84 5.98 -9.38
CA ALA A 109 -9.04 4.54 -9.37
C ALA A 109 -7.83 3.81 -8.75
N ASN A 110 -8.00 2.55 -8.35
CA ASN A 110 -6.97 1.80 -7.59
C ASN A 110 -5.59 1.77 -8.26
N THR A 111 -5.53 1.72 -9.59
CA THR A 111 -4.28 1.66 -10.35
C THR A 111 -3.85 2.99 -10.96
N HIS A 112 -4.56 4.07 -10.63
CA HIS A 112 -4.23 5.41 -11.05
C HIS A 112 -3.32 6.08 -10.01
N LEU A 113 -2.17 6.57 -10.46
CA LEU A 113 -1.22 7.35 -9.68
C LEU A 113 -1.36 8.83 -10.02
N ASP A 114 -1.33 9.70 -9.02
CA ASP A 114 -1.17 11.14 -9.25
C ASP A 114 0.23 11.56 -8.79
N LEU A 115 1.11 11.72 -9.75
CA LEU A 115 2.52 12.00 -9.51
C LEU A 115 2.73 13.49 -9.25
N SER A 116 3.74 13.84 -8.47
CA SER A 116 4.21 15.21 -8.46
C SER A 116 4.73 15.62 -9.83
N GLN A 117 4.68 16.91 -10.13
CA GLN A 117 5.11 17.45 -11.43
C GLN A 117 6.54 17.00 -11.81
N PRO A 118 7.58 17.09 -10.93
CA PRO A 118 8.91 16.62 -11.30
C PRO A 118 9.00 15.09 -11.45
N ALA A 119 8.18 14.31 -10.72
CA ALA A 119 8.13 12.86 -10.88
C ALA A 119 7.57 12.46 -12.25
N PHE A 120 6.47 13.08 -12.66
CA PHE A 120 5.89 12.86 -13.99
C PHE A 120 6.87 13.25 -15.11
N ALA A 121 7.55 14.39 -14.97
CA ALA A 121 8.51 14.89 -15.94
C ALA A 121 9.70 13.93 -16.18
N ARG A 122 10.02 13.06 -15.22
CA ARG A 122 11.03 12.00 -15.40
C ARG A 122 10.56 10.88 -16.33
N LEU A 123 9.26 10.67 -16.43
CA LEU A 123 8.67 9.60 -17.24
C LEU A 123 8.25 10.10 -18.62
N ALA A 124 7.64 11.28 -18.70
CA ALA A 124 7.07 11.85 -19.93
C ALA A 124 7.06 13.38 -19.90
N PRO A 125 6.95 14.04 -21.08
CA PRO A 125 6.75 15.48 -21.15
C PRO A 125 5.45 15.88 -20.42
N LEU A 126 5.48 16.98 -19.67
CA LEU A 126 4.31 17.47 -18.92
C LEU A 126 3.09 17.77 -19.81
N GLY A 127 3.34 18.18 -21.06
CA GLY A 127 2.26 18.45 -22.03
C GLY A 127 1.38 17.24 -22.35
N GLN A 128 1.79 16.01 -22.02
CA GLN A 128 0.93 14.83 -22.16
C GLN A 128 -0.19 14.81 -21.12
N GLY A 129 0.04 15.37 -19.93
CA GLY A 129 -0.95 15.42 -18.84
C GLY A 129 -1.35 14.09 -18.26
N VAL A 130 -1.51 13.07 -19.09
CA VAL A 130 -1.85 11.68 -18.71
C VAL A 130 -0.97 10.72 -19.47
N ILE A 131 -0.41 9.73 -18.78
CA ILE A 131 0.29 8.59 -19.38
C ILE A 131 -0.44 7.30 -19.02
N ASN A 132 -0.65 6.44 -20.02
CA ASN A 132 -1.34 5.16 -19.87
C ASN A 132 -0.38 4.00 -20.15
N GLY A 133 -0.71 2.81 -19.64
CA GLY A 133 0.08 1.61 -19.89
C GLY A 133 1.41 1.58 -19.14
N LEU A 134 1.50 2.29 -18.02
CA LEU A 134 2.63 2.15 -17.12
C LEU A 134 2.48 0.92 -16.22
N THR A 135 3.58 0.41 -15.73
CA THR A 135 3.62 -0.62 -14.69
C THR A 135 4.15 0.00 -13.41
N TRP A 136 3.52 -0.31 -12.28
CA TRP A 136 3.97 0.19 -11.00
C TRP A 136 3.74 -0.82 -9.87
N GLN A 137 4.43 -0.65 -8.77
CA GLN A 137 4.27 -1.47 -7.58
C GLN A 137 4.64 -0.69 -6.32
N PHE A 138 4.03 -1.05 -5.21
CA PHE A 138 4.52 -0.58 -3.92
C PHE A 138 5.83 -1.27 -3.57
N VAL A 139 6.76 -0.50 -3.00
CA VAL A 139 8.04 -0.99 -2.49
C VAL A 139 8.30 -0.42 -1.10
N LYS A 140 8.96 -1.18 -0.24
CA LYS A 140 9.47 -0.65 1.02
C LYS A 140 10.80 0.05 0.74
N THR A 141 10.86 1.34 1.04
CA THR A 141 12.11 2.08 1.09
C THR A 141 12.43 2.27 2.55
N GLY A 142 13.38 1.50 3.06
CA GLY A 142 13.76 1.55 4.47
C GLY A 142 14.21 2.95 4.87
N PHE A 143 13.50 3.61 5.78
CA PHE A 143 14.03 4.65 6.62
C PHE A 143 14.51 4.02 7.93
N ALA A 144 15.51 3.20 7.87
CA ALA A 144 16.28 2.79 9.03
C ALA A 144 17.69 2.54 8.54
N GLY A 145 18.52 3.58 8.63
CA GLY A 145 19.96 3.43 8.82
C GLY A 145 20.72 2.38 8.01
N GLU A 146 20.26 2.04 6.82
CA GLU A 146 21.03 1.21 5.91
C GLU A 146 22.01 2.13 5.19
N THR A 147 23.16 2.28 5.82
CA THR A 147 24.37 2.70 5.13
C THR A 147 24.51 1.85 3.88
N VAL A 148 24.26 2.48 2.74
CA VAL A 148 24.63 1.90 1.45
C VAL A 148 26.13 1.58 1.55
N PRO A 149 26.56 0.32 1.46
CA PRO A 149 27.98 0.05 1.35
C PRO A 149 28.44 0.63 0.02
N ILE A 150 29.25 1.67 0.09
CA ILE A 150 29.99 2.19 -1.05
C ILE A 150 31.08 1.16 -1.32
N SER A 151 30.74 0.09 -2.00
CA SER A 151 31.70 -0.85 -2.57
C SER A 151 31.75 -0.64 -4.08
N GLU A 152 32.30 0.49 -4.48
CA GLU A 152 32.98 0.56 -5.77
C GLU A 152 34.46 0.34 -5.49
N PRO A 153 35.08 -0.71 -6.02
CA PRO A 153 36.52 -0.80 -6.00
C PRO A 153 37.07 0.27 -6.95
N ILE A 154 37.78 1.20 -6.40
CA ILE A 154 38.63 2.10 -7.18
C ILE A 154 39.67 1.20 -7.86
N VAL A 155 39.44 0.92 -9.12
CA VAL A 155 40.48 0.33 -9.96
C VAL A 155 41.60 1.35 -10.08
N GLY A 156 42.65 1.09 -9.32
CA GLY A 156 43.88 1.89 -9.37
C GLY A 156 44.44 1.92 -10.76
N SER A 157 44.50 3.12 -11.32
CA SER A 157 45.31 3.39 -12.51
C SER A 157 46.78 3.25 -12.14
N THR A 158 47.39 2.17 -12.60
CA THR A 158 48.83 1.99 -12.54
C THR A 158 49.45 2.87 -13.64
N ILE A 159 50.12 3.93 -13.19
CA ILE A 159 51.00 4.70 -14.08
C ILE A 159 52.35 3.98 -14.09
N GLY A 160 52.71 3.44 -15.21
CA GLY A 160 54.05 2.96 -15.56
C GLY A 160 54.68 3.88 -16.62
#